data_d4439bf0749892db427b233b1b171257
#
_entry.id   d4439bf0749892db427b233b1b171257
#
_cell.length_a   1.000
_cell.length_b   1.000
_cell.length_c   1.000
_cell.angle_alpha   90.00
_cell.angle_beta   90.00
_cell.angle_gamma   90.00
#
_symmetry.space_group_name_H-M   'P 1'
#
loop_
_entity.id
_entity.type
_entity.pdbx_description
1 polymer ?
#
loop_
_entity_poly.entity_id
_entity_poly.type
_entity_poly.pdbx_seq_one_letter_code
_entity_poly.pdbx_strand_id
1 'polypeptide(L)'
;MGYEINPEYASLARERLMGVDACARLVDITVADFFGLQSNDLTRGFDRSILYIGNPPWVTSSAIGALGGENLPVKSNRTGLTGMEARTGKSNFDISQWILERLSQELRRKSGWLVMIVKTSVAKKVLHSLWSADVPIARSAIVHIDANEWFGVSVAACVLMVEFDGRAGPKETDVYRDLAAVSPSHRFGLVAGLVIDNPDQEHPWMSLVAKASNPWRSGVKHDCRAIMELSHVSDDVYVNGEGTHARLEPHFLFPLVRATELYKGTLWNRSRFVLLTQRNLGEDTAAIRYQAPLTWDYLNQYAARLRNRGSSIYKNQPEFAVFGVGDYTFTDWKVAVSALHKSPRFRILPPTALGPVVVDDTCLLYACRSADHAQLILQLLESELASQYFAALMQDEEKRPLKSSMLTNLSLERLAEQMGLKAAFHQVAASETRQIEMF
;
A
#
# COMPACT_ATOMS: atom_id res chain seq x y z
N MET A 1 -10.50 32.46 -11.86
CA MET A 1 -9.27 32.62 -11.08
C MET A 1 -8.45 31.30 -11.16
N GLY A 2 -7.15 31.41 -11.39
CA GLY A 2 -6.24 30.27 -11.49
C GLY A 2 -4.96 30.52 -10.73
N TYR A 3 -4.30 29.45 -10.32
CA TYR A 3 -3.01 29.46 -9.62
C TYR A 3 -2.03 28.55 -10.35
N GLU A 4 -0.84 29.04 -10.62
CA GLU A 4 0.25 28.32 -11.26
C GLU A 4 1.58 28.74 -10.61
N ILE A 5 2.42 27.77 -10.27
CA ILE A 5 3.69 28.07 -9.63
C ILE A 5 4.77 28.53 -10.62
N ASN A 6 4.68 28.06 -11.88
CA ASN A 6 5.61 28.45 -12.93
C ASN A 6 5.14 29.75 -13.62
N PRO A 7 5.93 30.85 -13.56
CA PRO A 7 5.57 32.13 -14.16
C PRO A 7 5.34 32.05 -15.68
N GLU A 8 6.12 31.21 -16.39
CA GLU A 8 6.00 31.07 -17.84
C GLU A 8 4.67 30.40 -18.21
N TYR A 9 4.28 29.33 -17.48
CA TYR A 9 3.01 28.66 -17.69
C TYR A 9 1.83 29.55 -17.30
N ALA A 10 1.95 30.34 -16.26
CA ALA A 10 0.95 31.33 -15.89
C ALA A 10 0.74 32.39 -17.00
N SER A 11 1.83 32.86 -17.63
CA SER A 11 1.77 33.78 -18.74
C SER A 11 1.09 33.17 -19.97
N LEU A 12 1.51 31.96 -20.34
CA LEU A 12 0.93 31.22 -21.45
C LEU A 12 -0.58 30.94 -21.25
N ALA A 13 -0.97 30.58 -20.03
CA ALA A 13 -2.38 30.37 -19.69
C ALA A 13 -3.20 31.64 -19.82
N ARG A 14 -2.68 32.81 -19.39
CA ARG A 14 -3.34 34.11 -19.58
C ARG A 14 -3.53 34.40 -21.06
N GLU A 15 -2.48 34.24 -21.86
CA GLU A 15 -2.51 34.50 -23.30
C GLU A 15 -3.57 33.64 -24.00
N ARG A 16 -3.57 32.33 -23.73
CA ARG A 16 -4.56 31.41 -24.32
C ARG A 16 -5.99 31.72 -23.92
N LEU A 17 -6.23 32.10 -22.68
CA LEU A 17 -7.57 32.41 -22.19
C LEU A 17 -8.06 33.79 -22.67
N MET A 18 -7.15 34.74 -22.89
CA MET A 18 -7.51 36.05 -23.51
C MET A 18 -7.95 35.91 -24.97
N GLY A 19 -7.51 34.87 -25.67
CA GLY A 19 -7.97 34.54 -27.02
C GLY A 19 -9.40 33.98 -27.09
N VAL A 20 -10.03 33.70 -25.93
CA VAL A 20 -11.41 33.22 -25.84
C VAL A 20 -12.32 34.42 -25.43
N ASP A 21 -13.01 35.04 -26.37
CA ASP A 21 -13.79 36.27 -26.19
C ASP A 21 -14.70 36.27 -24.95
N ALA A 22 -15.33 35.17 -24.62
CA ALA A 22 -16.21 35.04 -23.47
C ALA A 22 -15.49 35.10 -22.11
N CYS A 23 -14.18 34.78 -22.06
CA CYS A 23 -13.41 34.64 -20.83
C CYS A 23 -12.48 35.82 -20.55
N ALA A 24 -12.12 36.62 -21.54
CA ALA A 24 -11.04 37.61 -21.48
C ALA A 24 -11.19 38.65 -20.34
N ARG A 25 -12.41 38.97 -19.93
CA ARG A 25 -12.69 39.94 -18.87
C ARG A 25 -12.70 39.37 -17.44
N LEU A 26 -12.66 38.06 -17.28
CA LEU A 26 -12.89 37.37 -16.01
C LEU A 26 -11.69 36.50 -15.57
N VAL A 27 -10.59 36.50 -16.35
CA VAL A 27 -9.44 35.66 -16.09
C VAL A 27 -8.48 36.38 -15.16
N ASP A 28 -8.30 35.82 -13.97
CA ASP A 28 -7.25 36.19 -13.03
C ASP A 28 -6.37 34.93 -12.75
N ILE A 29 -5.12 34.95 -13.23
CA ILE A 29 -4.15 33.91 -12.98
C ILE A 29 -3.01 34.45 -12.14
N THR A 30 -2.87 33.95 -10.95
CA THR A 30 -1.84 34.35 -9.99
C THR A 30 -0.69 33.35 -9.99
N VAL A 31 0.54 33.87 -10.03
CA VAL A 31 1.74 33.02 -9.79
C VAL A 31 1.85 32.78 -8.30
N ALA A 32 1.54 31.55 -7.89
CA ALA A 32 1.56 31.18 -6.48
C ALA A 32 1.76 29.67 -6.31
N ASP A 33 2.40 29.32 -5.18
CA ASP A 33 2.47 27.95 -4.71
C ASP A 33 1.12 27.55 -4.07
N PHE A 34 0.49 26.51 -4.60
CA PHE A 34 -0.79 26.00 -4.10
C PHE A 34 -0.74 25.63 -2.61
N PHE A 35 0.40 25.13 -2.13
CA PHE A 35 0.54 24.72 -0.72
C PHE A 35 0.54 25.89 0.27
N GLY A 36 0.91 27.08 -0.20
CA GLY A 36 0.87 28.32 0.58
C GLY A 36 -0.48 29.02 0.62
N LEU A 37 -1.43 28.65 -0.28
CA LEU A 37 -2.73 29.31 -0.38
C LEU A 37 -3.57 29.09 0.90
N GLN A 38 -4.29 30.13 1.30
CA GLN A 38 -5.26 30.08 2.40
C GLN A 38 -6.68 29.82 1.86
N SER A 39 -7.62 29.46 2.75
CA SER A 39 -9.04 29.29 2.37
C SER A 39 -9.61 30.48 1.62
N ASN A 40 -9.29 31.70 2.07
CA ASN A 40 -9.76 32.92 1.43
C ASN A 40 -9.24 33.10 -0.01
N ASP A 41 -8.02 32.61 -0.29
CA ASP A 41 -7.47 32.67 -1.65
C ASP A 41 -8.25 31.72 -2.58
N LEU A 42 -8.59 30.54 -2.09
CA LEU A 42 -9.31 29.50 -2.85
C LEU A 42 -10.79 29.84 -3.08
N THR A 43 -11.40 30.65 -2.21
CA THR A 43 -12.84 30.98 -2.25
C THR A 43 -13.13 32.44 -2.56
N ARG A 44 -12.12 33.28 -2.83
CA ARG A 44 -12.23 34.70 -3.06
C ARG A 44 -13.13 35.02 -4.25
N GLY A 45 -14.11 35.88 -4.02
CA GLY A 45 -15.03 36.37 -5.08
C GLY A 45 -16.16 35.38 -5.42
N PHE A 46 -16.32 34.27 -4.67
CA PHE A 46 -17.37 33.29 -4.90
C PHE A 46 -18.35 33.24 -3.73
N ASP A 47 -19.52 33.84 -3.95
CA ASP A 47 -20.56 33.91 -2.90
C ASP A 47 -21.56 32.75 -2.96
N ARG A 48 -21.64 32.00 -4.07
CA ARG A 48 -22.64 30.96 -4.30
C ARG A 48 -22.03 29.60 -4.55
N SER A 49 -21.58 29.32 -5.78
CA SER A 49 -21.06 28.00 -6.18
C SER A 49 -19.68 28.12 -6.80
N ILE A 50 -18.80 27.17 -6.50
CA ILE A 50 -17.44 27.16 -6.99
C ILE A 50 -17.25 25.92 -7.87
N LEU A 51 -16.61 26.09 -9.04
CA LEU A 51 -16.07 24.97 -9.82
C LEU A 51 -14.54 24.98 -9.69
N TYR A 52 -14.02 23.94 -9.04
CA TYR A 52 -12.59 23.64 -9.10
C TYR A 52 -12.33 22.66 -10.24
N ILE A 53 -11.54 23.09 -11.22
CA ILE A 53 -11.14 22.27 -12.36
C ILE A 53 -9.62 22.30 -12.52
N GLY A 54 -9.01 21.15 -12.81
CA GLY A 54 -7.57 21.09 -13.00
C GLY A 54 -7.00 19.70 -13.26
N ASN A 55 -5.68 19.69 -13.47
CA ASN A 55 -4.87 18.49 -13.60
C ASN A 55 -3.69 18.61 -12.61
N PRO A 56 -3.86 18.22 -11.34
CA PRO A 56 -2.82 18.31 -10.32
C PRO A 56 -1.67 17.34 -10.61
N PRO A 57 -0.46 17.57 -10.06
CA PRO A 57 0.72 16.71 -10.30
C PRO A 57 0.49 15.26 -9.87
N TRP A 58 0.83 14.28 -10.74
CA TRP A 58 0.66 12.84 -10.47
C TRP A 58 1.91 12.20 -9.85
N VAL A 59 2.47 12.86 -8.87
CA VAL A 59 3.71 12.46 -8.19
C VAL A 59 3.46 12.22 -6.71
N THR A 60 4.32 11.40 -6.11
CA THR A 60 4.26 11.14 -4.67
C THR A 60 5.17 12.10 -3.90
N SER A 61 4.86 12.36 -2.65
CA SER A 61 5.67 13.21 -1.77
C SER A 61 7.12 12.71 -1.64
N SER A 62 7.35 11.41 -1.67
CA SER A 62 8.71 10.84 -1.64
C SER A 62 9.47 11.07 -2.95
N ALA A 63 8.80 11.08 -4.09
CA ALA A 63 9.43 11.34 -5.38
C ALA A 63 9.92 12.80 -5.47
N ILE A 64 9.13 13.76 -5.00
CA ILE A 64 9.54 15.17 -4.93
C ILE A 64 10.73 15.34 -3.96
N GLY A 65 10.65 14.73 -2.76
CA GLY A 65 11.73 14.80 -1.78
C GLY A 65 13.04 14.17 -2.26
N ALA A 66 12.99 13.10 -3.08
CA ALA A 66 14.16 12.48 -3.68
C ALA A 66 14.83 13.36 -4.74
N LEU A 67 14.06 14.23 -5.40
CA LEU A 67 14.55 15.20 -6.39
C LEU A 67 15.03 16.51 -5.74
N GLY A 68 15.10 16.59 -4.40
CA GLY A 68 15.50 17.80 -3.69
C GLY A 68 14.46 18.92 -3.72
N GLY A 69 13.22 18.62 -4.09
CA GLY A 69 12.12 19.59 -4.10
C GLY A 69 11.70 19.93 -2.65
N GLU A 70 11.78 21.22 -2.30
CA GLU A 70 11.36 21.73 -0.99
C GLU A 70 9.85 21.99 -0.92
N ASN A 71 9.18 22.01 -2.07
CA ASN A 71 7.75 22.31 -2.19
C ASN A 71 6.89 21.09 -1.85
N LEU A 72 6.73 20.82 -0.58
CA LEU A 72 5.90 19.74 -0.05
C LEU A 72 4.93 20.27 1.00
N PRO A 73 3.68 19.80 1.01
CA PRO A 73 2.75 20.14 2.08
C PRO A 73 3.25 19.63 3.43
N VAL A 74 2.90 20.33 4.50
CA VAL A 74 3.25 19.93 5.86
C VAL A 74 2.74 18.51 6.11
N LYS A 75 3.65 17.61 6.51
CA LYS A 75 3.31 16.22 6.82
C LYS A 75 2.36 16.18 8.01
N SER A 76 1.12 15.83 7.79
CA SER A 76 0.14 15.56 8.84
C SER A 76 -0.19 14.06 8.85
N ASN A 77 -0.22 13.44 10.04
CA ASN A 77 -0.69 12.05 10.20
C ASN A 77 -2.23 12.01 10.14
N ARG A 78 -2.79 12.35 8.97
CA ARG A 78 -4.24 12.46 8.73
C ARG A 78 -4.96 11.12 8.78
N THR A 79 -4.23 10.02 8.59
CA THR A 79 -4.80 8.67 8.57
C THR A 79 -4.77 7.98 9.93
N GLY A 80 -4.29 8.65 10.98
CA GLY A 80 -4.23 8.08 12.33
C GLY A 80 -3.38 6.80 12.44
N LEU A 81 -2.46 6.59 11.49
CA LEU A 81 -1.59 5.41 11.47
C LEU A 81 -0.65 5.43 12.68
N THR A 82 -0.57 4.31 13.36
CA THR A 82 0.32 4.10 14.51
C THR A 82 1.42 3.09 14.18
N GLY A 83 2.54 3.15 14.88
CA GLY A 83 3.62 2.17 14.78
C GLY A 83 4.39 2.20 13.46
N MET A 84 4.75 1.02 12.96
CA MET A 84 5.64 0.83 11.80
C MET A 84 5.01 1.29 10.48
N GLU A 85 3.69 1.23 10.34
CA GLU A 85 2.99 1.70 9.15
C GLU A 85 3.09 3.22 8.96
N ALA A 86 3.10 3.98 10.04
CA ALA A 86 3.38 5.42 10.02
C ALA A 86 4.84 5.71 9.64
N ARG A 87 5.78 4.83 10.03
CA ARG A 87 7.22 4.99 9.80
C ARG A 87 7.69 4.47 8.44
N THR A 88 7.07 3.42 7.89
CA THR A 88 7.51 2.71 6.67
C THR A 88 6.95 3.27 5.36
N GLY A 89 6.39 4.48 5.35
CA GLY A 89 6.03 5.16 4.10
C GLY A 89 4.57 5.08 3.68
N LYS A 90 3.64 4.66 4.55
CA LYS A 90 2.22 4.98 4.34
C LYS A 90 1.93 6.48 4.48
N SER A 91 2.88 7.24 4.99
CA SER A 91 2.90 8.72 4.90
C SER A 91 3.29 9.24 3.51
N ASN A 92 3.63 8.36 2.57
CA ASN A 92 3.88 8.71 1.18
C ASN A 92 2.53 8.80 0.46
N PHE A 93 2.00 9.99 0.35
CA PHE A 93 0.75 10.27 -0.34
C PHE A 93 1.00 10.82 -1.74
N ASP A 94 0.04 10.64 -2.62
CA ASP A 94 0.01 11.28 -3.92
C ASP A 94 -0.35 12.77 -3.73
N ILE A 95 0.40 13.65 -4.34
CA ILE A 95 0.19 15.11 -4.23
C ILE A 95 -1.20 15.50 -4.70
N SER A 96 -1.68 14.89 -5.78
CA SER A 96 -3.03 15.12 -6.27
C SER A 96 -4.09 14.75 -5.23
N GLN A 97 -3.91 13.65 -4.47
CA GLN A 97 -4.82 13.29 -3.38
C GLN A 97 -4.93 14.40 -2.33
N TRP A 98 -3.79 14.94 -1.90
CA TRP A 98 -3.76 16.01 -0.91
C TRP A 98 -4.50 17.27 -1.41
N ILE A 99 -4.26 17.65 -2.69
CA ILE A 99 -4.93 18.79 -3.33
C ILE A 99 -6.45 18.59 -3.36
N LEU A 100 -6.91 17.43 -3.80
CA LEU A 100 -8.34 17.13 -3.88
C LEU A 100 -9.01 17.13 -2.50
N GLU A 101 -8.40 16.54 -1.50
CA GLU A 101 -8.90 16.56 -0.13
C GLU A 101 -8.97 17.98 0.43
N ARG A 102 -7.97 18.83 0.14
CA ARG A 102 -7.97 20.24 0.53
C ARG A 102 -9.12 21.01 -0.13
N LEU A 103 -9.29 20.90 -1.44
CA LEU A 103 -10.36 21.59 -2.18
C LEU A 103 -11.75 21.08 -1.76
N SER A 104 -11.89 19.80 -1.46
CA SER A 104 -13.12 19.22 -0.92
C SER A 104 -13.52 19.85 0.43
N GLN A 105 -12.55 20.20 1.28
CA GLN A 105 -12.82 20.89 2.55
C GLN A 105 -13.41 22.28 2.34
N GLU A 106 -12.98 23.00 1.30
CA GLU A 106 -13.56 24.32 0.95
C GLU A 106 -14.97 24.16 0.40
N LEU A 107 -15.22 23.18 -0.48
CA LEU A 107 -16.55 22.88 -1.04
C LEU A 107 -17.54 22.35 0.01
N ARG A 108 -17.08 21.70 1.07
CA ARG A 108 -17.94 21.32 2.19
C ARG A 108 -18.57 22.51 2.89
N ARG A 109 -17.93 23.68 2.85
CA ARG A 109 -18.38 24.96 3.45
C ARG A 109 -19.15 25.84 2.46
N LYS A 110 -18.94 25.59 1.18
CA LYS A 110 -19.58 26.24 0.05
C LYS A 110 -20.30 25.18 -0.76
N SER A 111 -21.02 25.50 -1.78
CA SER A 111 -21.49 24.52 -2.75
C SER A 111 -20.67 24.58 -4.02
N GLY A 112 -20.70 23.51 -4.82
CA GLY A 112 -20.03 23.50 -6.12
C GLY A 112 -19.53 22.14 -6.58
N TRP A 113 -18.58 22.16 -7.49
CA TRP A 113 -18.05 20.99 -8.15
C TRP A 113 -16.52 20.92 -8.02
N LEU A 114 -16.04 19.71 -7.84
CA LEU A 114 -14.63 19.34 -8.00
C LEU A 114 -14.51 18.47 -9.25
N VAL A 115 -13.78 18.93 -10.27
CA VAL A 115 -13.58 18.22 -11.54
C VAL A 115 -12.09 18.15 -11.83
N MET A 116 -11.48 16.98 -11.64
CA MET A 116 -10.03 16.84 -11.68
C MET A 116 -9.60 15.64 -12.53
N ILE A 117 -8.56 15.83 -13.33
CA ILE A 117 -7.87 14.71 -14.02
C ILE A 117 -6.83 14.14 -13.05
N VAL A 118 -7.01 12.88 -12.69
CA VAL A 118 -6.15 12.20 -11.71
C VAL A 118 -5.97 10.72 -12.05
N LYS A 119 -5.02 10.06 -11.38
CA LYS A 119 -4.96 8.60 -11.42
C LYS A 119 -6.24 8.01 -10.85
N THR A 120 -6.77 6.96 -11.47
CA THR A 120 -7.98 6.26 -11.00
C THR A 120 -7.83 5.80 -9.54
N SER A 121 -6.65 5.33 -9.15
CA SER A 121 -6.36 4.95 -7.76
C SER A 121 -6.44 6.12 -6.76
N VAL A 122 -6.13 7.33 -7.19
CA VAL A 122 -6.29 8.55 -6.37
C VAL A 122 -7.76 8.91 -6.23
N ALA A 123 -8.53 8.90 -7.33
CA ALA A 123 -9.96 9.16 -7.31
C ALA A 123 -10.69 8.25 -6.32
N LYS A 124 -10.43 6.93 -6.37
CA LYS A 124 -11.00 5.94 -5.45
C LYS A 124 -10.61 6.23 -3.98
N LYS A 125 -9.35 6.59 -3.70
CA LYS A 125 -8.90 6.94 -2.34
C LYS A 125 -9.56 8.21 -1.80
N VAL A 126 -9.70 9.23 -2.63
CA VAL A 126 -10.36 10.49 -2.25
C VAL A 126 -11.83 10.23 -1.90
N LEU A 127 -12.56 9.52 -2.77
CA LEU A 127 -13.97 9.16 -2.50
C LEU A 127 -14.11 8.31 -1.23
N HIS A 128 -13.25 7.30 -1.06
CA HIS A 128 -13.22 6.51 0.17
C HIS A 128 -13.01 7.39 1.43
N SER A 129 -12.04 8.33 1.36
CA SER A 129 -11.76 9.24 2.47
C SER A 129 -12.95 10.13 2.80
N LEU A 130 -13.59 10.71 1.77
CA LEU A 130 -14.75 11.57 1.93
C LEU A 130 -15.96 10.83 2.50
N TRP A 131 -16.27 9.64 1.96
CA TRP A 131 -17.38 8.80 2.44
C TRP A 131 -17.15 8.26 3.86
N SER A 132 -15.92 7.87 4.18
CA SER A 132 -15.57 7.39 5.54
C SER A 132 -15.63 8.49 6.59
N ALA A 133 -15.43 9.75 6.18
CA ALA A 133 -15.55 10.92 7.03
C ALA A 133 -16.97 11.54 7.02
N ASP A 134 -17.95 10.84 6.43
CA ASP A 134 -19.33 11.30 6.29
C ASP A 134 -19.45 12.72 5.69
N VAL A 135 -18.57 13.04 4.74
CA VAL A 135 -18.65 14.30 4.02
C VAL A 135 -19.88 14.27 3.11
N PRO A 136 -20.76 15.28 3.17
CA PRO A 136 -21.97 15.32 2.35
C PRO A 136 -21.60 15.58 0.88
N ILE A 137 -21.60 14.51 0.09
CA ILE A 137 -21.44 14.52 -1.37
C ILE A 137 -22.82 14.26 -1.97
N ALA A 138 -23.30 15.16 -2.85
CA ALA A 138 -24.58 14.99 -3.51
C ALA A 138 -24.52 13.87 -4.55
N ARG A 139 -23.50 13.87 -5.37
CA ARG A 139 -23.19 12.83 -6.36
C ARG A 139 -21.72 12.87 -6.78
N SER A 140 -21.25 11.78 -7.36
CA SER A 140 -19.92 11.69 -7.95
C SER A 140 -19.91 10.82 -9.21
N ALA A 141 -18.90 11.04 -10.06
CA ALA A 141 -18.65 10.23 -11.24
C ALA A 141 -17.15 10.10 -11.51
N ILE A 142 -16.77 8.96 -12.08
CA ILE A 142 -15.45 8.71 -12.63
C ILE A 142 -15.61 8.44 -14.13
N VAL A 143 -14.89 9.17 -14.94
CA VAL A 143 -14.84 8.97 -16.40
C VAL A 143 -13.42 8.59 -16.77
N HIS A 144 -13.20 7.36 -17.23
CA HIS A 144 -11.88 6.89 -17.63
C HIS A 144 -11.36 7.66 -18.85
N ILE A 145 -10.05 7.89 -18.88
CA ILE A 145 -9.35 8.50 -20.02
C ILE A 145 -8.10 7.66 -20.36
N ASP A 146 -7.72 7.66 -21.62
CA ASP A 146 -6.45 7.08 -22.04
C ASP A 146 -5.30 8.07 -21.77
N ALA A 147 -4.60 7.85 -20.65
CA ALA A 147 -3.49 8.71 -20.27
C ALA A 147 -2.28 8.59 -21.21
N ASN A 148 -2.16 7.49 -21.96
CA ASN A 148 -1.10 7.34 -22.95
C ASN A 148 -1.37 8.21 -24.17
N GLU A 149 -2.61 8.22 -24.64
CA GLU A 149 -3.04 9.06 -25.76
C GLU A 149 -2.91 10.56 -25.43
N TRP A 150 -3.36 10.97 -24.23
CA TRP A 150 -3.42 12.38 -23.87
C TRP A 150 -2.12 12.96 -23.31
N PHE A 151 -1.34 12.15 -22.60
CA PHE A 151 -0.17 12.61 -21.82
C PHE A 151 1.10 11.79 -22.06
N GLY A 152 1.07 10.73 -22.89
CA GLY A 152 2.22 9.86 -23.14
C GLY A 152 2.66 9.03 -21.92
N VAL A 153 1.77 8.79 -20.96
CA VAL A 153 2.10 8.05 -19.73
C VAL A 153 1.24 6.79 -19.58
N SER A 154 1.89 5.68 -19.23
CA SER A 154 1.22 4.39 -19.03
C SER A 154 0.72 4.27 -17.59
N VAL A 155 -0.41 4.91 -17.29
CA VAL A 155 -1.08 4.87 -15.99
C VAL A 155 -2.58 4.98 -16.18
N ALA A 156 -3.36 4.24 -15.38
CA ALA A 156 -4.81 4.38 -15.38
C ALA A 156 -5.21 5.75 -14.81
N ALA A 157 -5.92 6.53 -15.61
CA ALA A 157 -6.35 7.88 -15.28
C ALA A 157 -7.84 8.11 -15.55
N CYS A 158 -8.39 9.11 -14.91
CA CYS A 158 -9.79 9.48 -15.04
C CYS A 158 -10.03 10.96 -14.80
N VAL A 159 -11.18 11.43 -15.23
CA VAL A 159 -11.80 12.66 -14.73
C VAL A 159 -12.63 12.26 -13.52
N LEU A 160 -12.28 12.73 -12.34
CA LEU A 160 -13.10 12.64 -11.15
C LEU A 160 -14.01 13.87 -11.06
N MET A 161 -15.30 13.65 -10.91
CA MET A 161 -16.31 14.67 -10.71
C MET A 161 -17.01 14.46 -9.37
N VAL A 162 -17.08 15.47 -8.52
CA VAL A 162 -17.76 15.40 -7.21
C VAL A 162 -18.57 16.67 -7.00
N GLU A 163 -19.85 16.53 -6.71
CA GLU A 163 -20.77 17.62 -6.41
C GLU A 163 -21.01 17.78 -4.91
N PHE A 164 -20.91 19.02 -4.46
CA PHE A 164 -21.20 19.43 -3.08
C PHE A 164 -22.34 20.47 -3.13
N ASP A 165 -23.49 20.13 -2.60
CA ASP A 165 -24.66 21.02 -2.51
C ASP A 165 -25.26 21.06 -1.08
N GLY A 166 -24.54 20.53 -0.11
CA GLY A 166 -24.96 20.42 1.28
C GLY A 166 -25.83 19.20 1.58
N ARG A 167 -26.28 18.45 0.56
CA ARG A 167 -27.02 17.20 0.74
C ARG A 167 -26.08 16.01 0.74
N ALA A 168 -26.40 14.99 1.52
CA ALA A 168 -25.72 13.72 1.48
C ALA A 168 -26.46 12.78 0.50
N GLY A 169 -25.81 12.48 -0.60
CA GLY A 169 -26.24 11.42 -1.52
C GLY A 169 -25.76 10.04 -1.07
N PRO A 170 -25.96 9.01 -1.88
CA PRO A 170 -25.45 7.66 -1.62
C PRO A 170 -23.92 7.65 -1.65
N LYS A 171 -23.32 6.75 -0.85
CA LYS A 171 -21.85 6.58 -0.81
C LYS A 171 -21.39 5.71 -1.99
N GLU A 172 -21.76 6.10 -3.18
CA GLU A 172 -21.43 5.43 -4.44
C GLU A 172 -21.10 6.42 -5.55
N THR A 173 -20.50 5.95 -6.62
CA THR A 173 -20.13 6.73 -7.79
C THR A 173 -20.38 5.97 -9.08
N ASP A 174 -20.86 6.67 -10.10
CA ASP A 174 -20.99 6.14 -11.44
C ASP A 174 -19.61 6.10 -12.13
N VAL A 175 -19.32 4.99 -12.82
CA VAL A 175 -18.08 4.83 -13.58
C VAL A 175 -18.38 4.73 -15.07
N TYR A 176 -17.82 5.63 -15.85
CA TYR A 176 -17.95 5.68 -17.30
C TYR A 176 -16.66 5.19 -17.95
N ARG A 177 -16.79 4.41 -19.00
CA ARG A 177 -15.66 3.79 -19.70
C ARG A 177 -14.76 4.81 -20.40
N ASP A 178 -15.34 5.87 -20.94
CA ASP A 178 -14.67 6.94 -21.67
C ASP A 178 -15.51 8.22 -21.69
N LEU A 179 -14.98 9.31 -22.26
CA LEU A 179 -15.65 10.61 -22.35
C LEU A 179 -16.87 10.63 -23.27
N ALA A 180 -17.03 9.64 -24.16
CA ALA A 180 -18.15 9.53 -25.08
C ALA A 180 -19.30 8.69 -24.49
N ALA A 181 -19.06 7.98 -23.40
CA ALA A 181 -20.06 7.11 -22.78
C ALA A 181 -21.25 7.91 -22.23
N VAL A 182 -22.46 7.57 -22.66
CA VAL A 182 -23.72 8.21 -22.23
C VAL A 182 -24.34 7.55 -21.00
N SER A 183 -23.88 6.35 -20.63
CA SER A 183 -24.33 5.63 -19.44
C SER A 183 -23.16 5.03 -18.69
N PRO A 184 -23.26 4.88 -17.36
CA PRO A 184 -22.23 4.25 -16.58
C PRO A 184 -22.04 2.78 -16.98
N SER A 185 -20.81 2.31 -16.98
CA SER A 185 -20.47 0.89 -17.18
C SER A 185 -20.74 0.06 -15.94
N HIS A 186 -20.51 0.64 -14.77
CA HIS A 186 -20.76 0.05 -13.45
C HIS A 186 -20.77 1.16 -12.40
N ARG A 187 -21.05 0.80 -11.16
CA ARG A 187 -20.88 1.67 -10.00
C ARG A 187 -19.88 1.05 -9.03
N PHE A 188 -19.23 1.87 -8.25
CA PHE A 188 -18.55 1.41 -7.04
C PHE A 188 -18.97 2.28 -5.85
N GLY A 189 -18.91 1.71 -4.64
CA GLY A 189 -19.35 2.43 -3.46
C GLY A 189 -18.74 1.91 -2.17
N LEU A 190 -19.06 2.58 -1.06
CA LEU A 190 -18.59 2.23 0.27
C LEU A 190 -19.65 1.39 1.00
N VAL A 191 -19.38 0.10 1.18
CA VAL A 191 -20.22 -0.83 1.93
C VAL A 191 -19.41 -1.45 3.07
N ALA A 192 -19.91 -1.37 4.29
CA ALA A 192 -19.22 -1.86 5.50
C ALA A 192 -17.75 -1.39 5.64
N GLY A 193 -17.45 -0.18 5.20
CA GLY A 193 -16.08 0.38 5.25
C GLY A 193 -15.16 -0.08 4.12
N LEU A 194 -15.65 -0.86 3.17
CA LEU A 194 -14.91 -1.32 2.00
C LEU A 194 -15.43 -0.65 0.73
N VAL A 195 -14.53 -0.30 -0.16
CA VAL A 195 -14.90 0.15 -1.52
C VAL A 195 -15.01 -1.07 -2.41
N ILE A 196 -16.23 -1.30 -2.94
CA ILE A 196 -16.56 -2.45 -3.76
C ILE A 196 -17.26 -2.03 -5.05
N ASP A 197 -17.11 -2.83 -6.08
CA ASP A 197 -17.84 -2.65 -7.33
C ASP A 197 -19.29 -3.19 -7.14
N ASN A 198 -20.25 -2.53 -7.80
CA ASN A 198 -21.67 -2.85 -7.76
C ASN A 198 -22.25 -2.98 -6.31
N PRO A 199 -22.22 -1.89 -5.53
CA PRO A 199 -22.59 -1.90 -4.10
C PRO A 199 -24.02 -2.32 -3.82
N ASP A 200 -24.90 -2.26 -4.83
CA ASP A 200 -26.32 -2.66 -4.73
C ASP A 200 -26.53 -4.19 -4.79
N GLN A 201 -25.50 -4.94 -5.19
CA GLN A 201 -25.59 -6.39 -5.27
C GLN A 201 -25.36 -7.03 -3.90
N GLU A 202 -26.03 -8.17 -3.66
CA GLU A 202 -25.70 -8.99 -2.52
C GLU A 202 -24.31 -9.63 -2.70
N HIS A 203 -23.48 -9.47 -1.70
CA HIS A 203 -22.15 -10.05 -1.66
C HIS A 203 -22.07 -11.07 -0.52
N PRO A 204 -22.17 -12.38 -0.79
CA PRO A 204 -22.17 -13.42 0.25
C PRO A 204 -20.97 -13.34 1.18
N TRP A 205 -19.81 -12.94 0.65
CA TRP A 205 -18.57 -12.74 1.41
C TRP A 205 -18.59 -11.53 2.36
N MET A 206 -19.60 -10.65 2.28
CA MET A 206 -19.68 -9.46 3.15
C MET A 206 -19.78 -9.84 4.63
N SER A 207 -20.40 -10.96 4.94
CA SER A 207 -20.49 -11.52 6.29
C SER A 207 -19.10 -11.87 6.88
N LEU A 208 -18.08 -12.06 6.04
CA LEU A 208 -16.73 -12.37 6.46
C LEU A 208 -15.96 -11.12 6.91
N VAL A 209 -16.46 -9.92 6.55
CA VAL A 209 -15.75 -8.66 6.87
C VAL A 209 -15.85 -8.39 8.37
N ALA A 210 -14.71 -8.44 9.02
CA ALA A 210 -14.56 -8.05 10.42
C ALA A 210 -13.09 -7.67 10.66
N LYS A 211 -12.87 -6.75 11.60
CA LYS A 211 -11.50 -6.47 12.04
C LYS A 211 -10.97 -7.70 12.76
N ALA A 212 -10.16 -8.49 12.06
CA ALA A 212 -9.60 -9.70 12.61
C ALA A 212 -8.52 -9.40 13.66
N SER A 213 -8.45 -10.25 14.69
CA SER A 213 -7.39 -10.23 15.69
C SER A 213 -6.06 -10.77 15.16
N ASN A 214 -6.06 -11.45 14.03
CA ASN A 214 -4.92 -12.17 13.50
C ASN A 214 -4.06 -11.30 12.58
N PRO A 215 -2.83 -10.96 12.98
CA PRO A 215 -2.02 -10.04 12.22
C PRO A 215 -1.33 -10.75 11.05
N TRP A 216 -1.77 -10.49 9.84
CA TRP A 216 -0.94 -10.70 8.67
C TRP A 216 0.25 -9.75 8.69
N ARG A 217 1.43 -10.27 8.38
CA ARG A 217 2.67 -9.52 8.41
C ARG A 217 3.32 -9.47 7.04
N SER A 218 4.02 -8.38 6.75
CA SER A 218 4.91 -8.29 5.60
C SER A 218 6.18 -9.06 5.88
N GLY A 219 6.77 -9.67 4.87
CA GLY A 219 8.08 -10.29 4.96
C GLY A 219 9.20 -9.28 5.19
N VAL A 220 10.43 -9.77 5.22
CA VAL A 220 11.61 -9.00 5.61
C VAL A 220 11.99 -7.98 4.54
N LYS A 221 12.41 -6.81 4.99
CA LYS A 221 12.88 -5.71 4.16
C LYS A 221 14.29 -5.29 4.62
N HIS A 222 15.23 -5.32 3.70
CA HIS A 222 16.63 -4.94 3.94
C HIS A 222 17.16 -3.88 2.96
N ASP A 223 16.48 -3.63 1.84
CA ASP A 223 16.80 -2.65 0.79
C ASP A 223 18.26 -2.69 0.27
N CYS A 224 18.94 -3.82 0.43
CA CYS A 224 20.30 -4.04 -0.09
C CYS A 224 20.48 -5.50 -0.57
N ARG A 225 19.74 -5.84 -1.63
CA ARG A 225 19.68 -7.20 -2.15
C ARG A 225 21.03 -7.83 -2.46
N ALA A 226 21.90 -7.06 -3.13
CA ALA A 226 23.18 -7.58 -3.57
C ALA A 226 24.09 -8.04 -2.42
N ILE A 227 23.86 -7.53 -1.19
CA ILE A 227 24.68 -7.83 -0.01
C ILE A 227 23.94 -8.74 0.97
N MET A 228 22.65 -8.48 1.21
CA MET A 228 21.88 -9.18 2.25
C MET A 228 21.30 -10.52 1.77
N GLU A 229 21.21 -10.74 0.46
CA GLU A 229 20.78 -12.00 -0.10
C GLU A 229 21.97 -12.75 -0.68
N LEU A 230 22.14 -13.98 -0.27
CA LEU A 230 23.29 -14.82 -0.53
C LEU A 230 22.87 -16.15 -1.15
N SER A 231 23.73 -16.72 -1.94
CA SER A 231 23.59 -18.09 -2.45
C SER A 231 24.61 -18.99 -1.75
N HIS A 232 24.14 -20.13 -1.23
CA HIS A 232 24.99 -21.13 -0.62
C HIS A 232 25.83 -21.83 -1.69
N VAL A 233 27.11 -21.98 -1.44
CA VAL A 233 28.08 -22.64 -2.34
C VAL A 233 28.50 -24.00 -1.77
N SER A 234 29.09 -24.00 -0.58
CA SER A 234 29.51 -25.22 0.13
C SER A 234 29.78 -24.89 1.59
N ASP A 235 29.54 -25.84 2.49
CA ASP A 235 29.77 -25.73 3.92
C ASP A 235 29.27 -24.39 4.50
N ASP A 236 30.18 -23.52 4.95
CA ASP A 236 29.92 -22.18 5.48
C ASP A 236 30.21 -21.06 4.45
N VAL A 237 30.42 -21.41 3.16
CA VAL A 237 30.73 -20.49 2.08
C VAL A 237 29.48 -20.05 1.33
N TYR A 238 29.26 -18.77 1.25
CA TYR A 238 28.16 -18.12 0.54
C TYR A 238 28.70 -17.10 -0.47
N VAL A 239 27.95 -16.86 -1.53
CA VAL A 239 28.23 -15.84 -2.53
C VAL A 239 27.11 -14.81 -2.56
N ASN A 240 27.47 -13.54 -2.51
CA ASN A 240 26.52 -12.43 -2.59
C ASN A 240 26.18 -12.04 -4.04
N GLY A 241 25.26 -11.10 -4.21
CA GLY A 241 24.84 -10.66 -5.56
C GLY A 241 25.90 -9.93 -6.38
N GLU A 242 27.07 -9.62 -5.80
CA GLU A 242 28.24 -9.04 -6.47
C GLU A 242 29.29 -10.11 -6.86
N GLY A 243 29.00 -11.38 -6.55
CA GLY A 243 29.93 -12.48 -6.83
C GLY A 243 31.04 -12.63 -5.77
N THR A 244 30.98 -11.91 -4.66
CA THR A 244 31.95 -12.05 -3.57
C THR A 244 31.62 -13.25 -2.71
N HIS A 245 32.59 -14.16 -2.56
CA HIS A 245 32.49 -15.29 -1.66
C HIS A 245 32.88 -14.89 -0.23
N ALA A 246 32.08 -15.32 0.73
CA ALA A 246 32.32 -15.08 2.15
C ALA A 246 31.99 -16.32 2.97
N ARG A 247 32.76 -16.57 4.02
CA ARG A 247 32.43 -17.53 5.07
C ARG A 247 31.59 -16.81 6.10
N LEU A 248 30.43 -17.39 6.45
CA LEU A 248 29.46 -16.76 7.36
C LEU A 248 28.94 -17.80 8.34
N GLU A 249 28.63 -17.37 9.55
CA GLU A 249 27.99 -18.21 10.54
C GLU A 249 26.52 -18.48 10.15
N PRO A 250 26.09 -19.75 10.12
CA PRO A 250 24.79 -20.13 9.56
C PRO A 250 23.58 -19.62 10.36
N HIS A 251 23.74 -19.32 11.66
CA HIS A 251 22.61 -18.94 12.53
C HIS A 251 22.01 -17.54 12.25
N PHE A 252 22.65 -16.73 11.41
CA PHE A 252 22.10 -15.47 10.89
C PHE A 252 21.53 -15.60 9.47
N LEU A 253 21.61 -16.79 8.87
CA LEU A 253 21.22 -17.04 7.49
C LEU A 253 19.96 -17.90 7.43
N PHE A 254 18.93 -17.39 6.78
CA PHE A 254 17.63 -18.05 6.69
C PHE A 254 17.25 -18.30 5.23
N PRO A 255 16.69 -19.49 4.91
CA PRO A 255 16.15 -19.76 3.58
C PRO A 255 15.16 -18.70 3.14
N LEU A 256 15.35 -18.10 1.97
CA LEU A 256 14.52 -17.00 1.45
C LEU A 256 13.69 -17.45 0.25
N VAL A 257 12.38 -17.17 0.31
CA VAL A 257 11.43 -17.31 -0.80
C VAL A 257 10.91 -15.93 -1.19
N ARG A 258 10.89 -15.64 -2.50
CA ARG A 258 10.39 -14.37 -3.05
C ARG A 258 9.00 -14.54 -3.64
N ALA A 259 8.33 -13.40 -3.86
CA ALA A 259 6.96 -13.35 -4.40
C ALA A 259 6.75 -14.20 -5.66
N THR A 260 7.66 -14.17 -6.62
CA THR A 260 7.52 -14.94 -7.87
C THR A 260 7.64 -16.45 -7.63
N GLU A 261 8.54 -16.87 -6.77
CA GLU A 261 8.74 -18.27 -6.42
C GLU A 261 7.55 -18.79 -5.63
N LEU A 262 7.09 -18.02 -4.66
CA LEU A 262 5.90 -18.31 -3.88
C LEU A 262 4.66 -18.47 -4.77
N TYR A 263 4.45 -17.54 -5.72
CA TYR A 263 3.34 -17.59 -6.65
C TYR A 263 3.39 -18.80 -7.58
N LYS A 264 4.58 -19.14 -8.11
CA LYS A 264 4.79 -20.30 -8.97
C LYS A 264 4.77 -21.63 -8.23
N GLY A 265 4.90 -21.62 -6.90
CA GLY A 265 5.04 -22.84 -6.10
C GLY A 265 6.41 -23.49 -6.21
N THR A 266 7.41 -22.77 -6.71
CA THR A 266 8.80 -23.25 -6.79
C THR A 266 9.55 -22.87 -5.52
N LEU A 267 9.06 -23.35 -4.38
CA LEU A 267 9.45 -22.89 -3.05
C LEU A 267 10.91 -23.18 -2.66
N TRP A 268 11.63 -24.01 -3.41
CA TRP A 268 12.89 -24.60 -2.96
C TRP A 268 14.03 -24.35 -3.93
N ASN A 269 14.44 -23.11 -4.10
CA ASN A 269 15.84 -22.91 -4.45
C ASN A 269 16.67 -23.02 -3.17
N ARG A 270 17.12 -24.23 -2.86
CA ARG A 270 17.90 -24.57 -1.63
C ARG A 270 19.17 -23.74 -1.46
N SER A 271 19.52 -22.90 -2.40
CA SER A 271 20.75 -22.11 -2.41
C SER A 271 20.55 -20.66 -1.91
N ARG A 272 19.31 -20.12 -1.85
CA ARG A 272 19.11 -18.71 -1.50
C ARG A 272 18.82 -18.51 -0.02
N PHE A 273 19.58 -17.58 0.56
CA PHE A 273 19.48 -17.18 1.95
C PHE A 273 19.35 -15.66 2.06
N VAL A 274 18.79 -15.21 3.17
CA VAL A 274 18.84 -13.80 3.60
C VAL A 274 19.58 -13.73 4.93
N LEU A 275 20.46 -12.74 5.04
CA LEU A 275 21.16 -12.41 6.27
C LEU A 275 20.26 -11.54 7.14
N LEU A 276 19.84 -12.04 8.30
CA LEU A 276 19.03 -11.33 9.28
C LEU A 276 19.84 -10.99 10.51
N THR A 277 20.07 -9.70 10.69
CA THR A 277 20.91 -9.13 11.75
C THR A 277 20.17 -8.91 13.07
N GLN A 278 18.85 -9.05 13.05
CA GLN A 278 17.96 -8.81 14.18
C GLN A 278 16.84 -9.84 14.21
N ARG A 279 16.39 -10.18 15.40
CA ARG A 279 15.15 -10.96 15.60
C ARG A 279 13.96 -10.05 15.83
N ASN A 280 14.18 -8.93 16.51
CA ASN A 280 13.16 -7.93 16.77
C ASN A 280 13.58 -6.57 16.23
N LEU A 281 12.59 -5.76 15.85
CA LEU A 281 12.84 -4.43 15.33
C LEU A 281 13.52 -3.55 16.39
N GLY A 282 14.65 -2.93 16.00
CA GLY A 282 15.41 -2.03 16.87
C GLY A 282 16.37 -2.76 17.82
N GLU A 283 16.47 -4.09 17.74
CA GLU A 283 17.46 -4.86 18.49
C GLU A 283 18.88 -4.39 18.12
N ASP A 284 19.75 -4.30 19.12
CA ASP A 284 21.14 -3.90 18.90
C ASP A 284 21.90 -4.96 18.10
N THR A 285 22.46 -4.55 16.99
CA THR A 285 23.24 -5.41 16.10
C THR A 285 24.72 -5.50 16.47
N ALA A 286 25.20 -4.71 17.42
CA ALA A 286 26.61 -4.73 17.85
C ALA A 286 27.01 -6.07 18.48
N ALA A 287 26.07 -6.81 19.05
CA ALA A 287 26.29 -8.14 19.61
C ALA A 287 26.79 -9.15 18.57
N ILE A 288 26.49 -8.98 17.29
CA ILE A 288 26.95 -9.83 16.17
C ILE A 288 28.48 -9.92 16.15
N ARG A 289 29.16 -8.86 16.53
CA ARG A 289 30.63 -8.81 16.62
C ARG A 289 31.21 -9.96 17.46
N TYR A 290 30.50 -10.35 18.50
CA TYR A 290 30.95 -11.42 19.42
C TYR A 290 30.33 -12.78 19.10
N GLN A 291 29.10 -12.77 18.60
CA GLN A 291 28.35 -14.00 18.31
C GLN A 291 28.72 -14.61 16.95
N ALA A 292 29.05 -13.74 15.97
CA ALA A 292 29.31 -14.13 14.59
C ALA A 292 30.36 -13.18 13.96
N PRO A 293 31.64 -13.31 14.32
CA PRO A 293 32.69 -12.41 13.88
C PRO A 293 32.88 -12.39 12.35
N LEU A 294 32.72 -13.52 11.65
CA LEU A 294 32.81 -13.55 10.19
C LEU A 294 31.67 -12.76 9.54
N THR A 295 30.46 -12.91 10.06
CA THR A 295 29.29 -12.14 9.62
C THR A 295 29.46 -10.65 9.93
N TRP A 296 30.03 -10.31 11.07
CA TRP A 296 30.32 -8.92 11.43
C TRP A 296 31.33 -8.28 10.47
N ASP A 297 32.42 -8.98 10.17
CA ASP A 297 33.46 -8.51 9.23
C ASP A 297 32.89 -8.32 7.83
N TYR A 298 32.06 -9.26 7.37
CA TYR A 298 31.32 -9.13 6.11
C TYR A 298 30.43 -7.90 6.08
N LEU A 299 29.62 -7.68 7.10
CA LEU A 299 28.73 -6.50 7.18
C LEU A 299 29.53 -5.19 7.19
N ASN A 300 30.66 -5.14 7.89
CA ASN A 300 31.51 -3.96 7.94
C ASN A 300 32.17 -3.67 6.58
N GLN A 301 32.56 -4.69 5.82
CA GLN A 301 33.06 -4.49 4.45
C GLN A 301 32.06 -3.71 3.59
N TYR A 302 30.76 -3.87 3.83
CA TYR A 302 29.69 -3.21 3.07
C TYR A 302 28.96 -2.10 3.87
N ALA A 303 29.52 -1.66 5.00
CA ALA A 303 28.84 -0.72 5.91
C ALA A 303 28.43 0.58 5.22
N ALA A 304 29.30 1.15 4.37
CA ALA A 304 28.99 2.38 3.64
C ALA A 304 27.75 2.21 2.75
N ARG A 305 27.62 1.09 2.07
CA ARG A 305 26.47 0.79 1.20
C ARG A 305 25.18 0.55 2.00
N LEU A 306 25.29 -0.16 3.12
CA LEU A 306 24.16 -0.42 4.02
C LEU A 306 23.66 0.86 4.72
N ARG A 307 24.55 1.82 5.02
CA ARG A 307 24.16 3.15 5.53
C ARG A 307 23.47 4.00 4.47
N ASN A 308 23.87 3.89 3.21
CA ASN A 308 23.35 4.68 2.09
C ASN A 308 22.10 4.08 1.43
N ARG A 309 21.39 3.17 2.11
CA ARG A 309 20.09 2.66 1.63
C ARG A 309 19.10 3.79 1.45
N GLY A 310 18.39 3.80 0.30
CA GLY A 310 17.54 4.94 -0.10
C GLY A 310 16.30 5.18 0.78
N SER A 311 15.89 4.21 1.60
CA SER A 311 14.71 4.35 2.45
C SER A 311 15.02 5.06 3.76
N SER A 312 14.23 6.07 4.09
CA SER A 312 14.36 6.83 5.35
C SER A 312 14.06 6.01 6.61
N ILE A 313 13.50 4.79 6.47
CA ILE A 313 13.19 3.93 7.61
C ILE A 313 14.44 3.49 8.38
N TYR A 314 15.60 3.45 7.70
CA TYR A 314 16.88 3.08 8.32
C TYR A 314 17.54 4.21 9.08
N LYS A 315 17.05 5.45 8.95
CA LYS A 315 17.57 6.59 9.72
C LYS A 315 17.25 6.38 11.21
N ASN A 316 18.24 6.59 12.05
CA ASN A 316 18.15 6.41 13.50
C ASN A 316 17.82 4.96 13.95
N GLN A 317 18.21 3.98 13.15
CA GLN A 317 18.15 2.56 13.50
C GLN A 317 19.57 2.04 13.84
N PRO A 318 19.68 0.91 14.54
CA PRO A 318 20.96 0.22 14.69
C PRO A 318 21.65 0.00 13.34
N GLU A 319 22.96 -0.06 13.34
CA GLU A 319 23.72 -0.36 12.13
C GLU A 319 23.29 -1.73 11.59
N PHE A 320 23.19 -1.89 10.28
CA PHE A 320 22.74 -3.12 9.62
C PHE A 320 21.29 -3.54 9.89
N ALA A 321 20.46 -2.65 10.46
CA ALA A 321 19.08 -2.96 10.77
C ALA A 321 18.30 -3.51 9.57
N VAL A 322 17.36 -4.42 9.85
CA VAL A 322 16.37 -4.97 8.93
C VAL A 322 14.97 -4.67 9.43
N PHE A 323 13.97 -4.71 8.56
CA PHE A 323 12.57 -4.51 8.90
C PHE A 323 11.73 -5.73 8.53
N GLY A 324 10.51 -5.81 9.05
CA GLY A 324 9.63 -6.97 8.83
C GLY A 324 10.13 -8.21 9.59
N VAL A 325 10.79 -8.00 10.72
CA VAL A 325 11.27 -9.05 11.63
C VAL A 325 10.52 -9.02 12.95
N GLY A 326 10.35 -10.15 13.56
CA GLY A 326 9.68 -10.42 14.82
C GLY A 326 9.50 -11.93 14.98
N ASP A 327 8.89 -12.39 16.07
CA ASP A 327 8.68 -13.82 16.35
C ASP A 327 7.99 -14.54 15.18
N TYR A 328 7.06 -13.88 14.51
CA TYR A 328 6.36 -14.39 13.33
C TYR A 328 7.28 -14.74 12.15
N THR A 329 8.44 -14.11 12.05
CA THR A 329 9.43 -14.38 11.00
C THR A 329 10.09 -15.74 11.19
N PHE A 330 10.27 -16.14 12.45
CA PHE A 330 11.04 -17.32 12.85
C PHE A 330 10.17 -18.52 13.23
N THR A 331 8.84 -18.44 13.06
CA THR A 331 7.97 -19.62 13.24
C THR A 331 8.28 -20.68 12.19
N ASP A 332 8.16 -21.95 12.56
CA ASP A 332 8.43 -23.07 11.66
C ASP A 332 7.43 -23.14 10.51
N TRP A 333 6.16 -22.93 10.80
CA TRP A 333 5.09 -23.03 9.83
C TRP A 333 4.49 -21.67 9.51
N LYS A 334 4.24 -21.41 8.24
CA LYS A 334 3.60 -20.18 7.76
C LYS A 334 2.67 -20.47 6.59
N VAL A 335 1.62 -19.70 6.49
CA VAL A 335 0.90 -19.54 5.21
C VAL A 335 1.30 -18.18 4.63
N ALA A 336 1.75 -18.18 3.38
CA ALA A 336 2.22 -16.97 2.73
C ALA A 336 1.59 -16.77 1.35
N VAL A 337 1.56 -15.51 0.90
CA VAL A 337 1.01 -15.10 -0.38
C VAL A 337 1.80 -13.94 -0.97
N SER A 338 1.94 -13.91 -2.29
CA SER A 338 2.54 -12.78 -3.00
C SER A 338 1.57 -11.60 -3.04
N ALA A 339 2.04 -10.40 -2.66
CA ALA A 339 1.27 -9.17 -2.79
C ALA A 339 1.28 -8.57 -4.21
N LEU A 340 2.14 -9.09 -5.11
CA LEU A 340 2.37 -8.52 -6.43
C LEU A 340 1.46 -9.09 -7.54
N HIS A 341 0.79 -10.19 -7.28
CA HIS A 341 0.02 -10.90 -8.30
C HIS A 341 -1.47 -10.62 -8.16
N LYS A 342 -2.17 -10.52 -9.29
CA LYS A 342 -3.60 -10.19 -9.40
C LYS A 342 -4.54 -11.29 -8.90
N SER A 343 -4.08 -12.54 -8.83
CA SER A 343 -4.81 -13.62 -8.19
C SER A 343 -4.02 -14.16 -7.01
N PRO A 344 -4.57 -14.17 -5.80
CA PRO A 344 -3.84 -14.67 -4.63
C PRO A 344 -3.65 -16.19 -4.75
N ARG A 345 -2.43 -16.64 -4.52
CA ARG A 345 -2.09 -18.06 -4.40
C ARG A 345 -1.40 -18.26 -3.06
N PHE A 346 -2.12 -18.80 -2.13
CA PHE A 346 -1.60 -19.10 -0.79
C PHE A 346 -0.75 -20.37 -0.81
N ARG A 347 0.32 -20.37 -0.01
CA ARG A 347 1.23 -21.51 0.10
C ARG A 347 1.63 -21.73 1.56
N ILE A 348 1.70 -22.99 1.96
CA ILE A 348 2.34 -23.37 3.21
C ILE A 348 3.85 -23.34 3.02
N LEU A 349 4.54 -22.73 3.95
CA LEU A 349 5.99 -22.73 4.07
C LEU A 349 6.36 -23.59 5.30
N PRO A 350 6.74 -24.85 5.10
CA PRO A 350 7.21 -25.69 6.19
C PRO A 350 8.66 -25.33 6.58
N PRO A 351 9.12 -25.71 7.77
CA PRO A 351 10.52 -25.57 8.14
C PRO A 351 11.42 -26.44 7.25
N THR A 352 12.67 -26.05 7.15
CA THR A 352 13.71 -26.82 6.46
C THR A 352 14.72 -27.37 7.46
N ALA A 353 15.61 -28.26 7.03
CA ALA A 353 16.75 -28.67 7.82
C ALA A 353 17.69 -27.50 8.21
N LEU A 354 17.56 -26.36 7.50
CA LEU A 354 18.36 -25.14 7.68
C LEU A 354 17.61 -24.05 8.47
N GLY A 355 16.46 -24.40 9.04
CA GLY A 355 15.62 -23.49 9.82
C GLY A 355 14.35 -23.04 9.12
N PRO A 356 13.64 -22.08 9.73
CA PRO A 356 12.40 -21.53 9.22
C PRO A 356 12.60 -20.77 7.90
N VAL A 357 11.65 -20.92 6.97
CA VAL A 357 11.67 -20.20 5.70
C VAL A 357 11.17 -18.77 5.91
N VAL A 358 11.87 -17.80 5.34
CA VAL A 358 11.58 -16.39 5.39
C VAL A 358 11.11 -15.93 4.00
N VAL A 359 10.23 -14.92 3.96
CA VAL A 359 9.79 -14.27 2.72
C VAL A 359 10.20 -12.80 2.68
N ASP A 360 10.36 -12.23 1.48
CA ASP A 360 10.68 -10.83 1.31
C ASP A 360 9.45 -9.89 1.52
N ASP A 361 9.66 -8.58 1.58
CA ASP A 361 8.63 -7.55 1.82
C ASP A 361 7.56 -7.44 0.73
N THR A 362 7.70 -8.18 -0.37
CA THR A 362 6.69 -8.29 -1.42
C THR A 362 5.70 -9.43 -1.20
N CYS A 363 5.89 -10.18 -0.11
CA CYS A 363 5.00 -11.22 0.36
C CYS A 363 4.33 -10.83 1.68
N LEU A 364 3.14 -11.40 1.91
CA LEU A 364 2.42 -11.33 3.17
C LEU A 364 2.40 -12.74 3.79
N LEU A 365 2.53 -12.83 5.09
CA LEU A 365 2.58 -14.10 5.80
C LEU A 365 1.67 -14.10 7.03
N TYR A 366 1.16 -15.29 7.33
CA TYR A 366 0.47 -15.65 8.56
C TYR A 366 1.27 -16.71 9.28
N ALA A 367 1.70 -16.42 10.52
CA ALA A 367 2.47 -17.35 11.32
C ALA A 367 1.56 -18.48 11.86
N CYS A 368 1.96 -19.72 11.64
CA CYS A 368 1.27 -20.91 12.10
C CYS A 368 2.15 -21.67 13.10
N ARG A 369 1.54 -22.35 14.04
CA ARG A 369 2.25 -23.08 15.11
C ARG A 369 2.55 -24.53 14.76
N SER A 370 1.75 -25.09 13.85
CA SER A 370 1.88 -26.48 13.42
C SER A 370 1.52 -26.65 11.96
N ALA A 371 1.82 -27.82 11.41
CA ALA A 371 1.40 -28.23 10.07
C ALA A 371 -0.12 -28.20 9.92
N ASP A 372 -0.86 -28.72 10.91
CA ASP A 372 -2.32 -28.80 10.90
C ASP A 372 -2.93 -27.40 10.93
N HIS A 373 -2.34 -26.47 11.70
CA HIS A 373 -2.75 -25.07 11.70
C HIS A 373 -2.56 -24.45 10.32
N ALA A 374 -1.40 -24.63 9.71
CA ALA A 374 -1.13 -24.10 8.37
C ALA A 374 -2.07 -24.70 7.31
N GLN A 375 -2.37 -25.99 7.41
CA GLN A 375 -3.30 -26.65 6.50
C GLN A 375 -4.73 -26.13 6.65
N LEU A 376 -5.22 -25.93 7.87
CA LEU A 376 -6.53 -25.35 8.13
C LEU A 376 -6.63 -23.92 7.57
N ILE A 377 -5.64 -23.07 7.86
CA ILE A 377 -5.63 -21.70 7.33
C ILE A 377 -5.61 -21.69 5.80
N LEU A 378 -4.80 -22.56 5.17
CA LEU A 378 -4.78 -22.69 3.72
C LEU A 378 -6.15 -23.11 3.17
N GLN A 379 -6.78 -24.12 3.76
CA GLN A 379 -8.11 -24.60 3.36
C GLN A 379 -9.17 -23.47 3.42
N LEU A 380 -9.15 -22.66 4.47
CA LEU A 380 -10.05 -21.52 4.61
C LEU A 380 -9.83 -20.49 3.50
N LEU A 381 -8.57 -20.14 3.23
CA LEU A 381 -8.21 -19.12 2.25
C LEU A 381 -8.40 -19.55 0.79
N GLU A 382 -8.41 -20.85 0.50
CA GLU A 382 -8.67 -21.42 -0.82
C GLU A 382 -10.16 -21.70 -1.07
N SER A 383 -11.04 -21.39 -0.11
CA SER A 383 -12.48 -21.55 -0.29
C SER A 383 -13.03 -20.59 -1.37
N GLU A 384 -14.14 -21.00 -1.99
CA GLU A 384 -14.86 -20.20 -2.99
C GLU A 384 -15.23 -18.82 -2.44
N LEU A 385 -15.71 -18.77 -1.20
CA LEU A 385 -16.13 -17.54 -0.55
C LEU A 385 -14.98 -16.56 -0.28
N ALA A 386 -13.81 -17.08 0.10
CA ALA A 386 -12.58 -16.28 0.22
C ALA A 386 -12.11 -15.80 -1.15
N SER A 387 -12.22 -16.62 -2.18
CA SER A 387 -11.89 -16.25 -3.55
C SER A 387 -12.73 -15.09 -4.06
N GLN A 388 -14.05 -15.14 -3.82
CA GLN A 388 -14.98 -14.06 -4.15
C GLN A 388 -14.66 -12.78 -3.38
N TYR A 389 -14.32 -12.88 -2.10
CA TYR A 389 -13.88 -11.75 -1.29
C TYR A 389 -12.64 -11.06 -1.88
N PHE A 390 -11.60 -11.82 -2.22
CA PHE A 390 -10.39 -11.25 -2.81
C PHE A 390 -10.65 -10.67 -4.20
N ALA A 391 -11.43 -11.35 -5.04
CA ALA A 391 -11.78 -10.87 -6.36
C ALA A 391 -12.52 -9.51 -6.31
N ALA A 392 -13.40 -9.32 -5.33
CA ALA A 392 -14.15 -8.08 -5.17
C ALA A 392 -13.29 -6.89 -4.67
N LEU A 393 -12.24 -7.16 -3.90
CA LEU A 393 -11.44 -6.10 -3.26
C LEU A 393 -10.13 -5.79 -3.97
N MET A 394 -9.59 -6.74 -4.75
CA MET A 394 -8.32 -6.55 -5.44
C MET A 394 -8.52 -5.66 -6.68
N GLN A 395 -7.71 -4.61 -6.78
CA GLN A 395 -7.74 -3.68 -7.89
C GLN A 395 -6.60 -3.98 -8.87
N ASP A 396 -6.92 -4.22 -10.12
CA ASP A 396 -5.97 -4.61 -11.17
C ASP A 396 -4.92 -3.54 -11.50
N GLU A 397 -5.18 -2.30 -11.13
CA GLU A 397 -4.36 -1.14 -11.47
C GLU A 397 -3.22 -0.89 -10.48
N GLU A 398 -3.18 -1.61 -9.36
CA GLU A 398 -2.18 -1.37 -8.32
C GLU A 398 -0.96 -2.30 -8.49
N LYS A 399 0.25 -1.77 -8.22
CA LYS A 399 1.50 -2.56 -8.21
C LYS A 399 1.48 -3.68 -7.16
N ARG A 400 0.72 -3.52 -6.09
CA ARG A 400 0.48 -4.51 -5.03
C ARG A 400 -1.03 -4.64 -4.85
N PRO A 401 -1.71 -5.42 -5.69
CA PRO A 401 -3.16 -5.56 -5.64
C PRO A 401 -3.65 -6.20 -4.35
N LEU A 402 -2.90 -7.12 -3.77
CA LEU A 402 -3.23 -7.70 -2.46
C LEU A 402 -2.58 -6.90 -1.32
N LYS A 403 -3.42 -6.29 -0.47
CA LYS A 403 -2.99 -5.49 0.69
C LYS A 403 -3.14 -6.27 1.98
N SER A 404 -2.26 -6.02 2.95
CA SER A 404 -2.36 -6.61 4.29
C SER A 404 -3.70 -6.31 4.98
N SER A 405 -4.29 -5.13 4.71
CA SER A 405 -5.61 -4.76 5.24
C SER A 405 -6.73 -5.67 4.74
N MET A 406 -6.70 -6.12 3.50
CA MET A 406 -7.69 -7.09 2.98
C MET A 406 -7.62 -8.40 3.78
N LEU A 407 -6.43 -8.93 3.98
CA LEU A 407 -6.21 -10.15 4.75
C LEU A 407 -6.58 -9.97 6.24
N THR A 408 -6.29 -8.81 6.81
CA THR A 408 -6.62 -8.50 8.21
C THR A 408 -8.13 -8.31 8.42
N ASN A 409 -8.84 -7.81 7.42
CA ASN A 409 -10.28 -7.60 7.50
C ASN A 409 -11.10 -8.85 7.13
N LEU A 410 -10.47 -9.94 6.69
CA LEU A 410 -11.11 -11.23 6.47
C LEU A 410 -11.14 -12.02 7.78
N SER A 411 -12.32 -12.23 8.33
CA SER A 411 -12.49 -13.06 9.54
C SER A 411 -12.37 -14.55 9.21
N LEU A 412 -11.24 -15.13 9.55
CA LEU A 412 -11.01 -16.58 9.39
C LEU A 412 -11.96 -17.41 10.27
N GLU A 413 -12.36 -16.90 11.43
CA GLU A 413 -13.32 -17.57 12.31
C GLU A 413 -14.70 -17.66 11.66
N ARG A 414 -15.22 -16.56 11.10
CA ARG A 414 -16.52 -16.57 10.38
C ARG A 414 -16.46 -17.45 9.14
N LEU A 415 -15.33 -17.45 8.46
CA LEU A 415 -15.11 -18.31 7.31
C LEU A 415 -15.12 -19.80 7.72
N ALA A 416 -14.44 -20.14 8.82
CA ALA A 416 -14.47 -21.48 9.40
C ALA A 416 -15.88 -21.88 9.83
N GLU A 417 -16.67 -20.96 10.39
CA GLU A 417 -18.07 -21.20 10.75
C GLU A 417 -18.94 -21.53 9.53
N GLN A 418 -18.83 -20.75 8.47
CA GLN A 418 -19.57 -21.00 7.22
C GLN A 418 -19.16 -22.29 6.52
N MET A 419 -17.90 -22.72 6.68
CA MET A 419 -17.39 -23.98 6.14
C MET A 419 -17.64 -25.18 7.06
N GLY A 420 -18.28 -25.01 8.23
CA GLY A 420 -18.48 -26.08 9.21
C GLY A 420 -17.21 -26.49 9.95
N LEU A 421 -16.15 -25.70 9.90
CA LEU A 421 -14.84 -25.96 10.48
C LEU A 421 -14.58 -25.21 11.80
N LYS A 422 -15.61 -24.58 12.39
CA LYS A 422 -15.48 -23.76 13.60
C LYS A 422 -14.83 -24.52 14.77
N ALA A 423 -15.23 -25.79 14.99
CA ALA A 423 -14.67 -26.61 16.06
C ALA A 423 -13.17 -26.85 15.86
N ALA A 424 -12.73 -27.18 14.64
CA ALA A 424 -11.33 -27.37 14.31
C ALA A 424 -10.54 -26.06 14.48
N PHE A 425 -11.11 -24.92 14.05
CA PHE A 425 -10.50 -23.61 14.21
C PHE A 425 -10.26 -23.25 15.67
N HIS A 426 -11.27 -23.46 16.53
CA HIS A 426 -11.14 -23.22 17.98
C HIS A 426 -10.21 -24.21 18.67
N GLN A 427 -10.20 -25.48 18.24
CA GLN A 427 -9.29 -26.48 18.81
C GLN A 427 -7.82 -26.10 18.56
N VAL A 428 -7.50 -25.66 17.36
CA VAL A 428 -6.16 -25.18 17.02
C VAL A 428 -5.84 -23.90 17.81
N ALA A 429 -6.77 -22.99 17.96
CA ALA A 429 -6.60 -21.78 18.77
C ALA A 429 -6.45 -22.07 20.28
N ALA A 430 -7.19 -23.02 20.83
CA ALA A 430 -7.17 -23.39 22.26
C ALA A 430 -5.91 -24.17 22.67
N SER A 431 -5.33 -24.96 21.80
CA SER A 431 -4.02 -25.58 22.04
C SER A 431 -2.92 -24.50 22.21
N GLU A 432 -3.22 -23.30 21.79
CA GLU A 432 -2.38 -22.11 21.94
C GLU A 432 -2.28 -21.62 23.40
N THR A 433 -3.36 -21.60 24.14
CA THR A 433 -3.39 -21.04 25.52
C THR A 433 -2.69 -21.97 26.52
N ARG A 434 -2.80 -23.28 26.34
CA ARG A 434 -2.20 -24.26 27.26
C ARG A 434 -0.68 -24.35 27.19
N GLN A 435 -0.04 -23.99 26.08
CA GLN A 435 1.42 -23.99 25.97
C GLN A 435 2.08 -22.74 26.58
N ILE A 436 1.36 -21.64 26.68
CA ILE A 436 1.86 -20.39 27.31
C ILE A 436 1.85 -20.51 28.83
N GLU A 437 0.96 -21.33 29.42
CA GLU A 437 0.89 -21.55 30.86
C GLU A 437 1.90 -22.58 31.39
N MET A 438 2.67 -23.25 30.52
CA MET A 438 3.66 -24.27 30.93
C MET A 438 5.12 -23.79 30.82
N PHE A 439 5.38 -22.53 30.53
CA PHE A 439 6.69 -21.89 30.55
C PHE A 439 6.58 -20.56 31.31
#